data_7813ca45a352869b468251bcb0d87f78
#
_entry.id   7813ca45a352869b468251bcb0d87f78
#
_cell.length_a   1.000
_cell.length_b   1.000
_cell.length_c   1.000
_cell.angle_alpha   90.00
_cell.angle_beta   90.00
_cell.angle_gamma   90.00
#
_symmetry.space_group_name_H-M   'P 1'
#
loop_
_entity.id
_entity.type
_entity.pdbx_description
1 polymer ?
#
loop_
_entity_poly.entity_id
_entity_poly.type
_entity_poly.pdbx_seq_one_letter_code
_entity_poly.pdbx_strand_id
1 'polypeptide(L)'
;MIKLDPSILQTVTKPARYTGGELNAVHKNHKDVDCRFALSMPDVYEVGMSNLGLKILYEVLNERQDTVAERVYAPWLDMEDKMREHNIPLYALESFTPIKEFDFVGFSLQYEMIYTNVLNMLDLANIPLWQKDRTENDPFIVGGGPCVYNVEPVADFFDFFVIGEGEEVLNEIVDTFITWKKQGKVGGRQGFLKELAKLDGIYVPSLYEVHYNEDNTFKEILPLCPEAKPVINKRVIKNFRDSFAIKKPVLPYIDIVHDRVMLELFRGCTRGCRFCQAGISYRPVRERTADRLRTIAKEMLDNTGYNEMSLTSLSSADYTCLGEIVDDLMEDYKNERVSFSLPSLRIDSFSIDLAHKMQQVRKSGLTFAPEAGTQRLRDVINKGVTEENLMEATGAAFRHGWKTVKLYFMMGLPTETDEDIIGIAELGAKVAKLYRYITKRRDIRVTVSVSCFVPKPFTPFQWFPQNTLEEFQRKQQLLKSHITDRSIQFNYHTATTSILEGTISRGDRRLSKVIYQAWLDGAKFDGWSEEFKYDVWMNAFAKCNIDPYFYNMREYKFDEKLPWEHTTPGVSKKFLLREYEKATKGELTRDCRHGNCNACGICPTLDTDMDTIK
;
A
#
# COMPACT_ATOMS: atom_id res chain seq x y z
N MET A 1 12.06 29.95 4.13
CA MET A 1 12.25 29.52 2.73
C MET A 1 13.72 29.28 2.46
N ILE A 2 14.08 28.07 2.13
CA ILE A 2 15.48 27.65 1.86
C ILE A 2 15.84 28.09 0.44
N LYS A 3 17.09 28.55 0.26
CA LYS A 3 17.68 28.76 -1.07
C LYS A 3 18.69 27.65 -1.28
N LEU A 4 18.36 26.69 -2.13
CA LEU A 4 19.34 25.69 -2.57
C LEU A 4 20.40 26.34 -3.45
N ASP A 5 21.65 26.08 -3.12
CA ASP A 5 22.75 26.44 -4.00
C ASP A 5 22.73 25.52 -5.24
N PRO A 6 22.68 26.08 -6.47
CA PRO A 6 22.70 25.28 -7.69
C PRO A 6 23.92 24.35 -7.78
N SER A 7 25.04 24.67 -7.15
CA SER A 7 26.23 23.81 -7.09
C SER A 7 25.96 22.48 -6.40
N ILE A 8 25.10 22.46 -5.36
CA ILE A 8 24.69 21.22 -4.68
C ILE A 8 23.92 20.34 -5.65
N LEU A 9 22.95 20.90 -6.38
CA LEU A 9 22.13 20.16 -7.33
C LEU A 9 22.95 19.53 -8.48
N GLN A 10 24.08 20.12 -8.84
CA GLN A 10 24.99 19.56 -9.85
C GLN A 10 25.75 18.32 -9.39
N THR A 11 25.78 18.05 -8.08
CA THR A 11 26.54 16.95 -7.48
C THR A 11 25.66 15.76 -7.06
N VAL A 12 24.34 15.86 -7.22
CA VAL A 12 23.40 14.81 -6.80
C VAL A 12 22.74 14.13 -7.99
N THR A 13 22.35 12.90 -7.80
CA THR A 13 21.60 12.11 -8.79
C THR A 13 20.19 12.67 -8.94
N LYS A 14 19.75 12.89 -10.18
CA LYS A 14 18.39 13.37 -10.50
C LYS A 14 18.01 14.64 -9.72
N PRO A 15 18.68 15.77 -9.92
CA PRO A 15 18.43 17.00 -9.16
C PRO A 15 16.99 17.50 -9.22
N ALA A 16 16.22 17.16 -10.27
CA ALA A 16 14.81 17.53 -10.38
C ALA A 16 13.91 16.92 -9.30
N ARG A 17 14.37 15.93 -8.54
CA ARG A 17 13.68 15.44 -7.33
C ARG A 17 13.49 16.54 -6.26
N TYR A 18 14.31 17.58 -6.29
CA TYR A 18 14.51 18.54 -5.20
C TYR A 18 14.17 19.98 -5.58
N THR A 19 13.78 20.23 -6.83
CA THR A 19 13.62 21.60 -7.35
C THR A 19 12.21 22.16 -7.31
N GLY A 20 11.18 21.31 -7.11
CA GLY A 20 9.79 21.77 -7.17
C GLY A 20 9.42 22.47 -8.49
N GLY A 21 8.35 23.26 -8.45
CA GLY A 21 7.93 24.10 -9.59
C GLY A 21 7.16 23.35 -10.67
N GLU A 22 6.71 22.13 -10.38
CA GLU A 22 5.99 21.29 -11.34
C GLU A 22 4.66 21.91 -11.77
N LEU A 23 4.25 21.64 -13.00
CA LEU A 23 2.96 22.05 -13.50
C LEU A 23 1.83 21.50 -12.63
N ASN A 24 0.84 22.33 -12.37
CA ASN A 24 -0.29 22.05 -11.48
C ASN A 24 0.05 22.00 -9.97
N ALA A 25 1.28 22.29 -9.56
CA ALA A 25 1.58 22.48 -8.15
C ALA A 25 0.81 23.71 -7.61
N VAL A 26 0.25 23.57 -6.40
CA VAL A 26 -0.54 24.62 -5.77
C VAL A 26 0.36 25.44 -4.86
N HIS A 27 0.41 26.75 -5.12
CA HIS A 27 1.18 27.69 -4.31
C HIS A 27 0.23 28.64 -3.57
N LYS A 28 0.27 28.63 -2.25
CA LYS A 28 -0.45 29.55 -1.38
C LYS A 28 0.53 30.25 -0.44
N ASN A 29 0.24 31.48 -0.09
CA ASN A 29 1.06 32.16 0.89
C ASN A 29 0.73 31.63 2.30
N HIS A 30 1.72 31.14 3.01
CA HIS A 30 1.60 30.58 4.36
C HIS A 30 1.00 31.56 5.40
N LYS A 31 1.03 32.87 5.11
CA LYS A 31 0.44 33.89 5.99
C LYS A 31 -1.07 34.03 5.81
N ASP A 32 -1.60 33.54 4.70
CA ASP A 32 -3.00 33.71 4.33
C ASP A 32 -3.84 32.46 4.65
N VAL A 33 -3.23 31.43 5.28
CA VAL A 33 -3.89 30.19 5.65
C VAL A 33 -3.80 29.93 7.16
N ASP A 34 -4.82 29.26 7.69
CA ASP A 34 -4.90 28.89 9.11
C ASP A 34 -4.17 27.56 9.42
N CYS A 35 -4.02 26.68 8.41
CA CYS A 35 -3.41 25.37 8.56
C CYS A 35 -2.41 25.07 7.43
N ARG A 36 -1.24 24.53 7.81
CA ARG A 36 -0.18 24.14 6.88
C ARG A 36 0.12 22.64 7.04
N PHE A 37 0.01 21.89 5.97
CA PHE A 37 0.14 20.45 5.97
C PHE A 37 1.27 19.99 5.03
N ALA A 38 2.33 19.36 5.55
CA ALA A 38 3.37 18.72 4.76
C ALA A 38 2.96 17.26 4.50
N LEU A 39 2.57 16.93 3.26
CA LEU A 39 2.24 15.57 2.85
C LEU A 39 3.50 14.82 2.43
N SER A 40 3.89 13.85 3.22
CA SER A 40 5.19 13.18 3.13
C SER A 40 5.05 11.73 2.66
N MET A 41 5.90 11.35 1.69
CA MET A 41 6.14 9.95 1.32
C MET A 41 7.54 9.57 1.77
N PRO A 42 7.71 8.57 2.65
CA PRO A 42 9.03 8.15 3.12
C PRO A 42 9.73 7.24 2.10
N ASP A 43 9.76 7.69 0.86
CA ASP A 43 10.45 7.11 -0.28
C ASP A 43 10.82 8.23 -1.27
N VAL A 44 11.56 7.91 -2.32
CA VAL A 44 12.01 8.88 -3.31
C VAL A 44 10.85 9.50 -4.10
N TYR A 45 11.14 10.63 -4.74
CA TYR A 45 10.21 11.41 -5.55
C TYR A 45 9.40 10.56 -6.54
N GLU A 46 10.05 9.65 -7.28
CA GLU A 46 9.41 8.84 -8.32
C GLU A 46 8.34 7.89 -7.76
N VAL A 47 8.56 7.37 -6.55
CA VAL A 47 7.58 6.53 -5.85
C VAL A 47 6.44 7.39 -5.30
N GLY A 48 6.78 8.51 -4.65
CA GLY A 48 5.81 9.42 -4.07
C GLY A 48 4.91 10.07 -5.10
N MET A 49 5.47 10.59 -6.21
CA MET A 49 4.70 11.16 -7.32
C MET A 49 3.84 10.14 -8.06
N SER A 50 4.10 8.85 -7.90
CA SER A 50 3.28 7.77 -8.45
C SER A 50 2.13 7.34 -7.53
N ASN A 51 2.09 7.83 -6.28
CA ASN A 51 1.08 7.42 -5.30
C ASN A 51 -0.24 8.17 -5.49
N LEU A 52 -1.30 7.44 -5.88
CA LEU A 52 -2.63 8.02 -6.13
C LEU A 52 -3.24 8.61 -4.85
N GLY A 53 -3.10 7.92 -3.71
CA GLY A 53 -3.64 8.39 -2.44
C GLY A 53 -3.05 9.75 -2.02
N LEU A 54 -1.73 9.91 -2.16
CA LEU A 54 -1.07 11.19 -1.84
C LEU A 54 -1.56 12.32 -2.75
N LYS A 55 -1.75 12.05 -4.06
CA LYS A 55 -2.31 13.03 -5.00
C LYS A 55 -3.74 13.45 -4.63
N ILE A 56 -4.58 12.49 -4.21
CA ILE A 56 -5.94 12.76 -3.75
C ILE A 56 -5.91 13.68 -2.52
N LEU A 57 -5.14 13.33 -1.50
CA LEU A 57 -5.07 14.10 -0.25
C LEU A 57 -4.49 15.50 -0.47
N TYR A 58 -3.51 15.63 -1.37
CA TYR A 58 -2.94 16.92 -1.76
C TYR A 58 -3.99 17.84 -2.36
N GLU A 59 -4.81 17.36 -3.30
CA GLU A 59 -5.83 18.17 -3.95
C GLU A 59 -6.99 18.47 -2.99
N VAL A 60 -7.45 17.48 -2.17
CA VAL A 60 -8.48 17.66 -1.13
C VAL A 60 -8.13 18.80 -0.17
N LEU A 61 -6.91 18.81 0.36
CA LEU A 61 -6.47 19.85 1.29
C LEU A 61 -6.30 21.21 0.59
N ASN A 62 -5.85 21.20 -0.66
CA ASN A 62 -5.63 22.42 -1.42
C ASN A 62 -6.91 23.03 -2.02
N GLU A 63 -8.04 22.30 -2.11
CA GLU A 63 -9.35 22.89 -2.42
C GLU A 63 -9.84 23.85 -1.32
N ARG A 64 -9.39 23.65 -0.07
CA ARG A 64 -9.70 24.55 1.06
C ARG A 64 -9.00 25.90 0.89
N GLN A 65 -9.65 27.01 1.23
CA GLN A 65 -9.04 28.33 1.20
C GLN A 65 -8.16 28.62 2.43
N ASP A 66 -8.48 28.00 3.56
CA ASP A 66 -7.84 28.18 4.86
C ASP A 66 -6.64 27.24 5.09
N THR A 67 -6.31 26.40 4.12
CA THR A 67 -5.29 25.35 4.25
C THR A 67 -4.36 25.34 3.04
N VAL A 68 -3.09 25.07 3.27
CA VAL A 68 -2.11 24.71 2.23
C VAL A 68 -1.52 23.34 2.53
N ALA A 69 -1.46 22.49 1.50
CA ALA A 69 -0.76 21.22 1.53
C ALA A 69 0.42 21.26 0.55
N GLU A 70 1.58 20.83 0.99
CA GLU A 70 2.81 20.77 0.20
C GLU A 70 3.44 19.38 0.26
N ARG A 71 4.15 18.98 -0.79
CA ARG A 71 4.70 17.63 -0.95
C ARG A 71 6.12 17.53 -0.42
N VAL A 72 6.41 16.39 0.21
CA VAL A 72 7.73 16.08 0.75
C VAL A 72 8.09 14.62 0.43
N TYR A 73 9.29 14.39 -0.03
CA TYR A 73 9.82 13.05 -0.33
C TYR A 73 11.13 12.81 0.40
N ALA A 74 11.46 11.55 0.66
CA ALA A 74 12.75 11.20 1.23
C ALA A 74 13.87 11.54 0.23
N PRO A 75 14.89 12.33 0.63
CA PRO A 75 16.02 12.58 -0.24
C PRO A 75 16.85 11.28 -0.38
N TRP A 76 17.35 11.03 -1.59
CA TRP A 76 18.29 9.94 -1.80
C TRP A 76 19.60 10.19 -1.06
N LEU A 77 20.41 9.16 -0.85
CA LEU A 77 21.60 9.19 0.03
C LEU A 77 22.58 10.32 -0.32
N ASP A 78 22.82 10.57 -1.61
CA ASP A 78 23.74 11.64 -2.07
C ASP A 78 23.22 13.05 -1.73
N MET A 79 21.90 13.28 -1.84
CA MET A 79 21.30 14.55 -1.42
C MET A 79 21.23 14.65 0.10
N GLU A 80 20.95 13.56 0.82
CA GLU A 80 20.99 13.54 2.27
C GLU A 80 22.38 13.94 2.80
N ASP A 81 23.45 13.39 2.22
CA ASP A 81 24.83 13.76 2.59
C ASP A 81 25.06 15.26 2.41
N LYS A 82 24.60 15.84 1.29
CA LYS A 82 24.69 17.27 1.04
C LYS A 82 23.84 18.11 2.01
N MET A 83 22.65 17.65 2.35
CA MET A 83 21.80 18.32 3.32
C MET A 83 22.48 18.36 4.70
N ARG A 84 23.10 17.25 5.11
CA ARG A 84 23.85 17.17 6.38
C ARG A 84 25.11 18.05 6.36
N GLU A 85 25.90 17.98 5.27
CA GLU A 85 27.14 18.78 5.08
C GLU A 85 26.86 20.28 5.17
N HIS A 86 25.77 20.75 4.55
CA HIS A 86 25.42 22.17 4.46
C HIS A 86 24.38 22.63 5.49
N ASN A 87 23.98 21.77 6.43
CA ASN A 87 22.93 22.03 7.42
C ASN A 87 21.60 22.50 6.80
N ILE A 88 21.20 21.88 5.68
CA ILE A 88 19.94 22.14 5.00
C ILE A 88 18.88 21.23 5.63
N PRO A 89 17.85 21.75 6.32
CA PRO A 89 16.79 20.91 6.85
C PRO A 89 15.89 20.40 5.74
N LEU A 90 15.19 19.28 5.98
CA LEU A 90 14.19 18.76 5.02
C LEU A 90 13.08 19.79 4.82
N TYR A 91 12.68 19.99 3.55
CA TYR A 91 11.78 21.06 3.13
C TYR A 91 10.69 20.53 2.17
N ALA A 92 9.61 21.27 2.08
CA ALA A 92 8.52 21.00 1.14
C ALA A 92 8.83 21.60 -0.25
N LEU A 93 8.39 20.91 -1.32
CA LEU A 93 8.78 21.22 -2.70
C LEU A 93 8.15 22.49 -3.25
N GLU A 94 6.94 22.87 -2.80
CA GLU A 94 6.23 24.04 -3.31
C GLU A 94 6.84 25.36 -2.84
N SER A 95 7.13 25.47 -1.54
CA SER A 95 7.58 26.72 -0.92
C SER A 95 9.03 26.73 -0.49
N PHE A 96 9.72 25.60 -0.50
CA PHE A 96 11.06 25.41 0.13
C PHE A 96 11.05 25.77 1.62
N THR A 97 9.92 25.62 2.29
CA THR A 97 9.82 25.84 3.73
C THR A 97 10.25 24.57 4.47
N PRO A 98 11.11 24.67 5.52
CA PRO A 98 11.42 23.52 6.38
C PRO A 98 10.14 22.88 6.93
N ILE A 99 10.05 21.55 6.88
CA ILE A 99 8.81 20.88 7.30
C ILE A 99 8.53 21.01 8.80
N LYS A 100 9.53 21.36 9.60
CA LYS A 100 9.36 21.72 11.02
C LYS A 100 8.46 22.94 11.23
N GLU A 101 8.35 23.82 10.23
CA GLU A 101 7.54 25.05 10.32
C GLU A 101 6.05 24.82 9.96
N PHE A 102 5.69 23.59 9.57
CA PHE A 102 4.29 23.22 9.29
C PHE A 102 3.54 22.90 10.59
N ASP A 103 2.20 22.90 10.51
CA ASP A 103 1.35 22.50 11.63
C ASP A 103 1.25 20.96 11.71
N PHE A 104 1.23 20.30 10.54
CA PHE A 104 1.20 18.83 10.40
C PHE A 104 2.25 18.35 9.43
N VAL A 105 2.85 17.19 9.75
CA VAL A 105 3.65 16.38 8.82
C VAL A 105 3.01 15.01 8.72
N GLY A 106 2.35 14.73 7.60
CA GLY A 106 1.59 13.50 7.39
C GLY A 106 2.36 12.51 6.52
N PHE A 107 2.63 11.33 7.04
CA PHE A 107 3.32 10.25 6.33
C PHE A 107 2.35 9.22 5.77
N SER A 108 2.50 8.91 4.47
CA SER A 108 1.80 7.82 3.81
C SER A 108 2.58 6.52 3.97
N LEU A 109 2.14 5.64 4.88
CA LEU A 109 2.79 4.39 5.24
C LEU A 109 2.31 3.27 4.32
N GLN A 110 3.03 3.05 3.22
CA GLN A 110 2.64 2.10 2.17
C GLN A 110 3.18 0.68 2.40
N TYR A 111 4.29 0.56 3.11
CA TYR A 111 5.03 -0.67 3.31
C TYR A 111 5.87 -0.60 4.59
N GLU A 112 6.01 -1.68 5.32
CA GLU A 112 6.72 -1.67 6.62
C GLU A 112 8.22 -1.34 6.49
N MET A 113 8.82 -1.65 5.34
CA MET A 113 10.25 -1.41 5.08
C MET A 113 10.61 0.07 4.80
N ILE A 114 9.67 0.99 4.97
CA ILE A 114 9.93 2.44 4.88
C ILE A 114 10.02 3.13 6.24
N TYR A 115 9.89 2.39 7.34
CA TYR A 115 9.79 3.00 8.67
C TYR A 115 11.09 3.70 9.12
N THR A 116 12.25 3.18 8.74
CA THR A 116 13.54 3.86 8.97
C THR A 116 13.65 5.18 8.20
N ASN A 117 13.04 5.28 7.01
CA ASN A 117 13.00 6.52 6.26
C ASN A 117 12.13 7.59 6.94
N VAL A 118 11.06 7.20 7.66
CA VAL A 118 10.27 8.15 8.48
C VAL A 118 11.18 8.80 9.51
N LEU A 119 11.97 8.00 10.25
CA LEU A 119 12.90 8.52 11.24
C LEU A 119 13.97 9.42 10.61
N ASN A 120 14.51 9.00 9.48
CA ASN A 120 15.51 9.78 8.75
C ASN A 120 14.98 11.14 8.28
N MET A 121 13.73 11.18 7.80
CA MET A 121 13.07 12.43 7.38
C MET A 121 12.81 13.36 8.57
N LEU A 122 12.39 12.83 9.72
CA LEU A 122 12.21 13.60 10.95
C LEU A 122 13.53 14.17 11.47
N ASP A 123 14.61 13.37 11.46
CA ASP A 123 15.94 13.80 11.84
C ASP A 123 16.47 14.91 10.93
N LEU A 124 16.39 14.74 9.61
CA LEU A 124 16.76 15.77 8.63
C LEU A 124 15.95 17.07 8.78
N ALA A 125 14.73 16.97 9.28
CA ALA A 125 13.88 18.12 9.55
C ALA A 125 14.14 18.78 10.91
N ASN A 126 15.05 18.24 11.73
CA ASN A 126 15.26 18.64 13.11
C ASN A 126 13.98 18.58 13.97
N ILE A 127 13.16 17.55 13.74
CA ILE A 127 11.95 17.26 14.52
C ILE A 127 12.28 16.11 15.48
N PRO A 128 11.94 16.21 16.80
CA PRO A 128 12.18 15.13 17.73
C PRO A 128 11.52 13.82 17.25
N LEU A 129 12.28 12.72 17.24
CA LEU A 129 11.82 11.43 16.70
C LEU A 129 10.69 10.85 17.55
N TRP A 130 10.90 10.79 18.87
CA TRP A 130 9.92 10.27 19.81
C TRP A 130 8.82 11.29 20.07
N GLN A 131 7.58 10.84 20.01
CA GLN A 131 6.40 11.69 20.24
C GLN A 131 6.46 12.40 21.61
N LYS A 132 6.92 11.71 22.64
CA LYS A 132 7.03 12.23 24.01
C LYS A 132 8.01 13.41 24.16
N ASP A 133 8.95 13.57 23.24
CA ASP A 133 9.98 14.62 23.28
C ASP A 133 9.57 15.88 22.50
N ARG A 134 8.41 15.85 21.82
CA ARG A 134 7.87 16.99 21.07
C ARG A 134 7.19 18.01 21.98
N THR A 135 7.38 19.26 21.62
CA THR A 135 6.86 20.44 22.32
C THR A 135 5.75 21.11 21.54
N GLU A 136 5.17 22.17 22.09
CA GLU A 136 4.17 23.01 21.42
C GLU A 136 4.66 23.69 20.12
N ASN A 137 5.98 23.74 19.91
CA ASN A 137 6.60 24.34 18.73
C ASN A 137 6.88 23.34 17.61
N ASP A 138 6.67 22.06 17.86
CA ASP A 138 6.91 21.00 16.88
C ASP A 138 5.59 20.66 16.15
N PRO A 139 5.63 20.30 14.87
CA PRO A 139 4.45 19.87 14.13
C PRO A 139 3.83 18.60 14.74
N PHE A 140 2.56 18.36 14.45
CA PHE A 140 1.93 17.05 14.70
C PHE A 140 2.33 16.07 13.61
N ILE A 141 2.84 14.90 14.01
CA ILE A 141 3.26 13.84 13.10
C ILE A 141 2.11 12.84 12.93
N VAL A 142 1.65 12.68 11.71
CA VAL A 142 0.45 11.92 11.35
C VAL A 142 0.83 10.74 10.47
N GLY A 143 0.31 9.55 10.78
CA GLY A 143 0.45 8.36 9.94
C GLY A 143 -0.88 8.00 9.25
N GLY A 144 -0.80 7.60 7.98
CA GLY A 144 -1.93 7.07 7.21
C GLY A 144 -1.46 6.03 6.19
N GLY A 145 -2.38 5.44 5.44
CA GLY A 145 -2.05 4.47 4.39
C GLY A 145 -2.30 3.01 4.78
N PRO A 146 -1.93 2.04 3.92
CA PRO A 146 -2.31 0.63 4.12
C PRO A 146 -1.67 -0.06 5.33
N CYS A 147 -0.53 0.43 5.85
CA CYS A 147 0.12 -0.16 7.02
C CYS A 147 -0.54 0.20 8.37
N VAL A 148 -1.54 1.09 8.39
CA VAL A 148 -2.16 1.55 9.65
C VAL A 148 -2.98 0.49 10.40
N TYR A 149 -3.16 -0.68 9.84
CA TYR A 149 -3.85 -1.78 10.53
C TYR A 149 -2.98 -2.52 11.54
N ASN A 150 -1.68 -2.27 11.59
CA ASN A 150 -0.81 -2.51 12.74
C ASN A 150 0.27 -1.44 12.82
N VAL A 151 0.00 -0.39 13.55
CA VAL A 151 0.93 0.74 13.74
C VAL A 151 1.78 0.62 14.99
N GLU A 152 1.53 -0.38 15.83
CA GLU A 152 2.22 -0.53 17.11
C GLU A 152 3.75 -0.49 16.98
N PRO A 153 4.39 -1.11 15.96
CA PRO A 153 5.84 -1.01 15.78
C PRO A 153 6.40 0.40 15.65
N VAL A 154 5.59 1.38 15.23
CA VAL A 154 5.99 2.78 15.02
C VAL A 154 5.18 3.78 15.86
N ALA A 155 4.32 3.29 16.73
CA ALA A 155 3.37 4.11 17.47
C ALA A 155 4.03 5.24 18.30
N ASP A 156 5.22 4.98 18.86
CA ASP A 156 5.94 5.94 19.70
C ASP A 156 6.54 7.13 18.91
N PHE A 157 6.56 7.05 17.58
CA PHE A 157 7.08 8.13 16.72
C PHE A 157 5.98 9.05 16.19
N PHE A 158 4.71 8.70 16.33
CA PHE A 158 3.59 9.43 15.76
C PHE A 158 2.71 10.05 16.85
N ASP A 159 2.12 11.21 16.54
CA ASP A 159 1.14 11.83 17.41
C ASP A 159 -0.22 11.16 17.27
N PHE A 160 -0.61 10.84 16.04
CA PHE A 160 -1.82 10.07 15.76
C PHE A 160 -1.80 9.41 14.38
N PHE A 161 -2.72 8.48 14.18
CA PHE A 161 -2.92 7.79 12.91
C PHE A 161 -4.35 7.97 12.41
N VAL A 162 -4.48 8.02 11.08
CA VAL A 162 -5.76 7.94 10.38
C VAL A 162 -5.96 6.52 9.88
N ILE A 163 -6.96 5.83 10.44
CA ILE A 163 -7.29 4.46 10.08
C ILE A 163 -8.37 4.46 9.00
N GLY A 164 -8.00 4.09 7.77
CA GLY A 164 -8.92 4.04 6.62
C GLY A 164 -8.73 5.17 5.61
N GLU A 165 -9.83 5.64 5.02
CA GLU A 165 -9.84 6.62 3.93
C GLU A 165 -9.75 8.04 4.47
N GLY A 166 -8.85 8.85 3.88
CA GLY A 166 -8.44 10.14 4.42
C GLY A 166 -9.22 11.35 3.94
N GLU A 167 -9.96 11.27 2.81
CA GLU A 167 -10.49 12.41 2.09
C GLU A 167 -11.46 13.27 2.92
N GLU A 168 -12.31 12.62 3.73
CA GLU A 168 -13.26 13.33 4.60
C GLU A 168 -12.63 13.69 5.94
N VAL A 169 -11.95 12.74 6.58
CA VAL A 169 -11.42 12.92 7.94
C VAL A 169 -10.29 13.94 8.00
N LEU A 170 -9.51 14.16 6.93
CA LEU A 170 -8.52 15.25 6.90
C LEU A 170 -9.17 16.62 7.03
N ASN A 171 -10.34 16.84 6.42
CA ASN A 171 -11.09 18.07 6.60
C ASN A 171 -11.56 18.24 8.05
N GLU A 172 -12.05 17.15 8.68
CA GLU A 172 -12.45 17.17 10.10
C GLU A 172 -11.26 17.48 11.03
N ILE A 173 -10.06 16.92 10.73
CA ILE A 173 -8.82 17.21 11.47
C ILE A 173 -8.45 18.69 11.34
N VAL A 174 -8.47 19.24 10.12
CA VAL A 174 -8.18 20.67 9.87
C VAL A 174 -9.18 21.57 10.60
N ASP A 175 -10.48 21.27 10.52
CA ASP A 175 -11.53 22.04 11.20
C ASP A 175 -11.35 22.03 12.73
N THR A 176 -11.02 20.84 13.28
CA THR A 176 -10.72 20.68 14.71
C THR A 176 -9.50 21.50 15.10
N PHE A 177 -8.44 21.47 14.28
CA PHE A 177 -7.21 22.21 14.51
C PHE A 177 -7.42 23.74 14.48
N ILE A 178 -8.11 24.24 13.47
CA ILE A 178 -8.43 25.67 13.33
C ILE A 178 -9.29 26.15 14.50
N THR A 179 -10.26 25.34 14.92
CA THR A 179 -11.11 25.62 16.07
C THR A 179 -10.30 25.70 17.35
N TRP A 180 -9.44 24.72 17.59
CA TRP A 180 -8.54 24.68 18.76
C TRP A 180 -7.59 25.90 18.78
N LYS A 181 -7.02 26.29 17.62
CA LYS A 181 -6.19 27.51 17.51
C LYS A 181 -6.98 28.76 17.88
N LYS A 182 -8.21 28.93 17.36
CA LYS A 182 -9.09 30.08 17.64
C LYS A 182 -9.52 30.14 19.10
N GLN A 183 -9.60 29.02 19.78
CA GLN A 183 -9.89 28.93 21.22
C GLN A 183 -8.66 29.19 22.11
N GLY A 184 -7.52 29.57 21.54
CA GLY A 184 -6.29 29.87 22.29
C GLY A 184 -5.50 28.65 22.68
N LYS A 185 -5.61 27.54 21.93
CA LYS A 185 -4.87 26.29 22.12
C LYS A 185 -5.09 25.68 23.51
N VAL A 186 -6.34 25.61 23.94
CA VAL A 186 -6.73 25.10 25.26
C VAL A 186 -6.18 23.68 25.47
N GLY A 187 -5.55 23.45 26.63
CA GLY A 187 -4.95 22.17 26.99
C GLY A 187 -3.66 21.83 26.26
N GLY A 188 -3.13 22.75 25.45
CA GLY A 188 -1.91 22.55 24.68
C GLY A 188 -2.02 21.39 23.68
N ARG A 189 -0.87 20.83 23.30
CA ARG A 189 -0.78 19.68 22.38
C ARG A 189 -1.64 18.49 22.82
N GLN A 190 -1.64 18.17 24.11
CA GLN A 190 -2.45 17.06 24.65
C GLN A 190 -3.95 17.34 24.59
N GLY A 191 -4.38 18.60 24.78
CA GLY A 191 -5.77 18.99 24.61
C GLY A 191 -6.27 18.78 23.18
N PHE A 192 -5.47 19.16 22.18
CA PHE A 192 -5.79 18.91 20.78
C PHE A 192 -5.87 17.41 20.46
N LEU A 193 -4.91 16.61 20.93
CA LEU A 193 -4.91 15.16 20.70
C LEU A 193 -6.14 14.47 21.30
N LYS A 194 -6.63 14.91 22.46
CA LYS A 194 -7.88 14.41 23.04
C LYS A 194 -9.11 14.78 22.20
N GLU A 195 -9.15 16.01 21.65
CA GLU A 195 -10.25 16.38 20.74
C GLU A 195 -10.22 15.53 19.46
N LEU A 196 -9.04 15.29 18.88
CA LEU A 196 -8.90 14.41 17.73
C LEU A 196 -9.33 12.96 18.01
N ALA A 197 -9.06 12.44 19.19
CA ALA A 197 -9.44 11.06 19.57
C ALA A 197 -10.96 10.83 19.55
N LYS A 198 -11.77 11.87 19.58
CA LYS A 198 -13.24 11.77 19.47
C LYS A 198 -13.69 11.49 18.03
N LEU A 199 -12.89 11.86 17.04
CA LEU A 199 -13.20 11.62 15.64
C LEU A 199 -13.13 10.10 15.33
N ASP A 200 -13.95 9.66 14.38
CA ASP A 200 -13.91 8.27 13.94
C ASP A 200 -12.68 8.02 13.05
N GLY A 201 -12.05 6.86 13.24
CA GLY A 201 -10.85 6.48 12.50
C GLY A 201 -9.56 7.13 13.00
N ILE A 202 -9.57 7.84 14.12
CA ILE A 202 -8.36 8.44 14.70
C ILE A 202 -7.86 7.60 15.87
N TYR A 203 -6.59 7.18 15.79
CA TYR A 203 -5.85 6.52 16.85
C TYR A 203 -4.72 7.41 17.35
N VAL A 204 -4.72 7.74 18.64
CA VAL A 204 -3.71 8.58 19.32
C VAL A 204 -2.94 7.71 20.32
N PRO A 205 -1.76 7.16 19.94
CA PRO A 205 -1.05 6.16 20.76
C PRO A 205 -0.73 6.59 22.18
N SER A 206 -0.45 7.88 22.40
CA SER A 206 -0.13 8.44 23.74
C SER A 206 -1.31 8.43 24.72
N LEU A 207 -2.53 8.16 24.25
CA LEU A 207 -3.73 8.03 25.08
C LEU A 207 -4.02 6.57 25.47
N TYR A 208 -3.07 5.66 25.25
CA TYR A 208 -3.22 4.24 25.56
C TYR A 208 -2.00 3.67 26.27
N GLU A 209 -2.24 2.74 27.18
CA GLU A 209 -1.23 1.95 27.86
C GLU A 209 -1.24 0.51 27.34
N VAL A 210 -0.05 -0.03 27.03
CA VAL A 210 0.13 -1.39 26.50
C VAL A 210 0.65 -2.31 27.59
N HIS A 211 0.02 -3.46 27.76
CA HIS A 211 0.42 -4.47 28.73
C HIS A 211 0.82 -5.78 28.03
N TYR A 212 1.77 -6.48 28.66
CA TYR A 212 2.29 -7.77 28.20
C TYR A 212 2.14 -8.83 29.29
N ASN A 213 2.02 -10.08 28.89
CA ASN A 213 2.07 -11.22 29.80
C ASN A 213 3.53 -11.56 30.19
N GLU A 214 3.71 -12.41 31.21
CA GLU A 214 5.04 -12.85 31.67
C GLU A 214 5.85 -13.60 30.59
N ASP A 215 5.18 -14.25 29.64
CA ASP A 215 5.77 -14.93 28.50
C ASP A 215 6.06 -14.01 27.30
N ASN A 216 5.96 -12.69 27.49
CA ASN A 216 6.10 -11.66 26.48
C ASN A 216 5.01 -11.63 25.38
N THR A 217 3.95 -12.41 25.48
CA THR A 217 2.81 -12.25 24.58
C THR A 217 2.06 -10.94 24.90
N PHE A 218 1.42 -10.37 23.87
CA PHE A 218 0.60 -9.17 24.04
C PHE A 218 -0.60 -9.48 24.92
N LYS A 219 -0.83 -8.68 25.96
CA LYS A 219 -1.95 -8.86 26.88
C LYS A 219 -3.15 -8.01 26.50
N GLU A 220 -2.95 -6.69 26.44
CA GLU A 220 -4.01 -5.75 26.12
C GLU A 220 -3.47 -4.34 25.91
N ILE A 221 -4.28 -3.49 25.29
CA ILE A 221 -4.10 -2.05 25.20
C ILE A 221 -5.33 -1.37 25.84
N LEU A 222 -5.09 -0.45 26.76
CA LEU A 222 -6.14 0.21 27.54
C LEU A 222 -6.15 1.71 27.30
N PRO A 223 -7.32 2.33 27.02
CA PRO A 223 -7.45 3.77 26.95
C PRO A 223 -7.20 4.42 28.32
N LEU A 224 -6.44 5.51 28.36
CA LEU A 224 -6.08 6.27 29.54
C LEU A 224 -7.07 7.41 29.86
N CYS A 225 -7.98 7.72 28.95
CA CYS A 225 -8.97 8.77 29.12
C CYS A 225 -10.28 8.44 28.37
N PRO A 226 -11.40 9.09 28.74
CA PRO A 226 -12.71 8.82 28.13
C PRO A 226 -12.80 9.12 26.63
N GLU A 227 -11.98 10.05 26.13
CA GLU A 227 -11.95 10.42 24.72
C GLU A 227 -11.33 9.33 23.83
N ALA A 228 -10.47 8.50 24.41
CA ALA A 228 -9.81 7.40 23.70
C ALA A 228 -10.77 6.19 23.59
N LYS A 229 -11.07 5.80 22.36
CA LYS A 229 -11.98 4.69 22.07
C LYS A 229 -11.28 3.34 22.27
N PRO A 230 -11.87 2.34 22.93
CA PRO A 230 -11.24 1.02 23.11
C PRO A 230 -11.01 0.27 21.78
N VAL A 231 -11.81 0.59 20.76
CA VAL A 231 -11.68 0.06 19.38
C VAL A 231 -11.88 1.19 18.40
N ILE A 232 -10.94 1.34 17.48
CA ILE A 232 -10.98 2.32 16.41
C ILE A 232 -11.37 1.60 15.11
N ASN A 233 -12.58 1.86 14.63
CA ASN A 233 -13.02 1.39 13.33
C ASN A 233 -12.45 2.29 12.23
N LYS A 234 -12.07 1.71 11.10
CA LYS A 234 -11.60 2.47 9.95
C LYS A 234 -12.67 3.44 9.43
N ARG A 235 -12.23 4.56 8.89
CA ARG A 235 -13.07 5.44 8.06
C ARG A 235 -13.28 4.81 6.69
N VAL A 236 -14.49 5.03 6.16
CA VAL A 236 -14.88 4.63 4.81
C VAL A 236 -15.77 5.71 4.21
N ILE A 237 -15.50 6.08 2.96
CA ILE A 237 -16.36 6.98 2.20
C ILE A 237 -17.60 6.19 1.80
N LYS A 238 -18.76 6.54 2.38
CA LYS A 238 -20.03 5.82 2.13
C LYS A 238 -20.56 6.10 0.73
N ASN A 239 -20.60 7.36 0.29
CA ASN A 239 -20.98 7.74 -1.07
C ASN A 239 -19.73 7.91 -1.96
N PHE A 240 -19.19 6.79 -2.43
CA PHE A 240 -18.01 6.82 -3.30
C PHE A 240 -18.31 7.32 -4.71
N ARG A 241 -19.54 7.16 -5.21
CA ARG A 241 -19.96 7.59 -6.56
C ARG A 241 -19.67 9.05 -6.80
N ASP A 242 -20.03 9.89 -5.82
CA ASP A 242 -19.91 11.36 -5.90
C ASP A 242 -18.72 11.88 -5.08
N SER A 243 -17.91 10.99 -4.52
CA SER A 243 -16.75 11.38 -3.72
C SER A 243 -15.73 12.14 -4.53
N PHE A 244 -14.84 12.81 -3.81
CA PHE A 244 -13.72 13.53 -4.39
C PHE A 244 -12.99 12.70 -5.45
N ALA A 245 -12.60 13.32 -6.54
CA ALA A 245 -11.74 12.74 -7.57
C ALA A 245 -10.76 13.80 -8.05
N ILE A 246 -9.53 13.39 -8.32
CA ILE A 246 -8.47 14.26 -8.82
C ILE A 246 -8.89 14.85 -10.18
N LYS A 247 -8.72 16.16 -10.32
CA LYS A 247 -9.04 16.89 -11.57
C LYS A 247 -7.77 17.42 -12.24
N LYS A 248 -6.80 17.83 -11.43
CA LYS A 248 -5.63 18.55 -11.88
C LYS A 248 -4.34 18.04 -11.21
N PRO A 249 -3.95 16.77 -11.46
CA PRO A 249 -2.79 16.19 -10.81
C PRO A 249 -1.50 16.94 -11.14
N VAL A 250 -0.62 17.06 -10.17
CA VAL A 250 0.72 17.61 -10.35
C VAL A 250 1.54 16.73 -11.30
N LEU A 251 2.16 17.33 -12.31
CA LEU A 251 2.94 16.63 -13.32
C LEU A 251 4.41 16.55 -12.93
N PRO A 252 5.04 15.37 -12.99
CA PRO A 252 6.45 15.21 -12.67
C PRO A 252 7.35 15.82 -13.76
N TYR A 253 8.55 16.27 -13.36
CA TYR A 253 9.58 16.72 -14.32
C TYR A 253 10.54 15.62 -14.76
N ILE A 254 10.46 14.45 -14.16
CA ILE A 254 11.25 13.25 -14.50
C ILE A 254 10.32 12.05 -14.60
N ASP A 255 10.76 11.00 -15.30
CA ASP A 255 10.05 9.74 -15.39
C ASP A 255 9.77 9.17 -13.99
N ILE A 256 8.52 8.80 -13.75
CA ILE A 256 8.05 8.19 -12.52
C ILE A 256 7.51 6.77 -12.77
N VAL A 257 7.21 6.02 -11.71
CA VAL A 257 6.74 4.63 -11.84
C VAL A 257 5.40 4.54 -12.59
N HIS A 258 4.49 5.48 -12.34
CA HIS A 258 3.17 5.56 -12.99
C HIS A 258 2.97 6.93 -13.63
N ASP A 259 3.69 7.18 -14.71
CA ASP A 259 3.64 8.45 -15.47
C ASP A 259 2.48 8.46 -16.47
N ARG A 260 1.25 8.54 -15.93
CA ARG A 260 -0.02 8.47 -16.67
C ARG A 260 -1.20 8.91 -15.82
N VAL A 261 -2.34 9.15 -16.46
CA VAL A 261 -3.62 9.29 -15.77
C VAL A 261 -3.98 7.97 -15.08
N MET A 262 -4.32 8.03 -13.79
CA MET A 262 -4.84 6.90 -13.02
C MET A 262 -6.31 7.13 -12.72
N LEU A 263 -7.19 6.49 -13.48
CA LEU A 263 -8.63 6.57 -13.31
C LEU A 263 -9.10 5.48 -12.35
N GLU A 264 -9.49 5.86 -11.13
CA GLU A 264 -9.95 4.94 -10.10
C GLU A 264 -11.41 4.54 -10.33
N LEU A 265 -11.62 3.28 -10.77
CA LEU A 265 -12.95 2.74 -11.13
C LEU A 265 -13.81 2.50 -9.89
N PHE A 266 -13.22 1.83 -8.88
CA PHE A 266 -13.88 1.44 -7.64
C PHE A 266 -12.86 1.11 -6.55
N ARG A 267 -13.32 1.07 -5.31
CA ARG A 267 -12.57 0.61 -4.13
C ARG A 267 -13.16 -0.68 -3.57
N GLY A 268 -12.31 -1.46 -2.94
CA GLY A 268 -12.67 -2.73 -2.31
C GLY A 268 -12.48 -3.94 -3.20
N CYS A 269 -12.53 -5.13 -2.58
CA CYS A 269 -12.48 -6.42 -3.26
C CYS A 269 -13.20 -7.46 -2.41
N THR A 270 -14.09 -8.25 -3.04
CA THR A 270 -14.89 -9.28 -2.37
C THR A 270 -14.46 -10.71 -2.69
N ARG A 271 -13.41 -10.88 -3.52
CA ARG A 271 -12.93 -12.18 -3.99
C ARG A 271 -12.48 -13.14 -2.87
N GLY A 272 -12.08 -12.60 -1.73
CA GLY A 272 -11.85 -13.40 -0.53
C GLY A 272 -10.56 -14.21 -0.52
N CYS A 273 -9.53 -13.81 -1.26
CA CYS A 273 -8.19 -14.41 -1.15
C CYS A 273 -7.70 -14.31 0.29
N ARG A 274 -7.40 -15.45 0.93
CA ARG A 274 -7.19 -15.56 2.38
C ARG A 274 -5.88 -14.96 2.88
N PHE A 275 -4.92 -14.75 2.01
CA PHE A 275 -3.66 -14.07 2.30
C PHE A 275 -3.73 -12.55 2.17
N CYS A 276 -4.75 -12.02 1.47
CA CYS A 276 -4.76 -10.65 0.97
C CYS A 276 -5.35 -9.67 2.00
N GLN A 277 -4.49 -8.86 2.62
CA GLN A 277 -4.91 -7.80 3.54
C GLN A 277 -5.74 -6.71 2.82
N ALA A 278 -5.35 -6.32 1.60
CA ALA A 278 -6.10 -5.34 0.81
C ALA A 278 -7.53 -5.80 0.52
N GLY A 279 -7.74 -7.12 0.29
CA GLY A 279 -9.06 -7.72 0.12
C GLY A 279 -9.97 -7.64 1.36
N ILE A 280 -9.44 -7.29 2.52
CA ILE A 280 -10.20 -7.04 3.76
C ILE A 280 -10.25 -5.54 4.08
N SER A 281 -9.10 -4.87 4.05
CA SER A 281 -8.95 -3.49 4.49
C SER A 281 -9.70 -2.49 3.61
N TYR A 282 -9.90 -2.76 2.32
CA TYR A 282 -10.62 -1.87 1.40
C TYR A 282 -12.10 -2.22 1.19
N ARG A 283 -12.64 -3.28 1.85
CA ARG A 283 -14.09 -3.56 1.82
C ARG A 283 -14.90 -2.43 2.47
N PRO A 284 -16.18 -2.25 2.05
CA PRO A 284 -16.91 -2.93 0.97
C PRO A 284 -16.50 -2.46 -0.44
N VAL A 285 -17.01 -3.11 -1.47
CA VAL A 285 -16.88 -2.64 -2.85
C VAL A 285 -17.81 -1.44 -3.05
N ARG A 286 -17.28 -0.36 -3.65
CA ARG A 286 -18.02 0.86 -3.99
C ARG A 286 -17.52 1.37 -5.34
N GLU A 287 -18.43 1.47 -6.30
CA GLU A 287 -18.15 1.77 -7.72
C GLU A 287 -18.53 3.21 -8.09
N ARG A 288 -17.77 3.82 -9.00
CA ARG A 288 -18.16 5.05 -9.70
C ARG A 288 -18.96 4.69 -10.95
N THR A 289 -19.91 5.54 -11.36
CA THR A 289 -20.65 5.36 -12.61
C THR A 289 -19.76 5.61 -13.84
N ALA A 290 -20.10 5.02 -15.00
CA ALA A 290 -19.39 5.24 -16.25
C ALA A 290 -19.37 6.74 -16.63
N ASP A 291 -20.48 7.45 -16.51
CA ASP A 291 -20.56 8.89 -16.79
C ASP A 291 -19.64 9.72 -15.88
N ARG A 292 -19.58 9.37 -14.57
CA ARG A 292 -18.67 10.04 -13.64
C ARG A 292 -17.22 9.79 -14.02
N LEU A 293 -16.87 8.57 -14.39
CA LEU A 293 -15.52 8.21 -14.83
C LEU A 293 -15.12 8.94 -16.12
N ARG A 294 -16.03 9.07 -17.10
CA ARG A 294 -15.79 9.85 -18.33
C ARG A 294 -15.49 11.32 -18.00
N THR A 295 -16.29 11.90 -17.09
CA THR A 295 -16.06 13.28 -16.64
C THR A 295 -14.68 13.45 -16.01
N ILE A 296 -14.30 12.57 -15.08
CA ILE A 296 -12.99 12.59 -14.40
C ILE A 296 -11.86 12.40 -15.42
N ALA A 297 -12.01 11.44 -16.35
CA ALA A 297 -11.03 11.17 -17.39
C ALA A 297 -10.75 12.42 -18.25
N LYS A 298 -11.83 13.11 -18.65
CA LYS A 298 -11.72 14.35 -19.41
C LYS A 298 -11.02 15.45 -18.64
N GLU A 299 -11.43 15.71 -17.39
CA GLU A 299 -10.80 16.72 -16.53
C GLU A 299 -9.30 16.45 -16.35
N MET A 300 -8.92 15.20 -16.09
CA MET A 300 -7.52 14.84 -15.89
C MET A 300 -6.70 14.97 -17.19
N LEU A 301 -7.20 14.50 -18.34
CA LEU A 301 -6.47 14.60 -19.62
C LEU A 301 -6.32 16.06 -20.07
N ASP A 302 -7.38 16.86 -19.98
CA ASP A 302 -7.36 18.28 -20.35
C ASP A 302 -6.32 19.08 -19.52
N ASN A 303 -6.13 18.69 -18.25
CA ASN A 303 -5.21 19.40 -17.34
C ASN A 303 -3.78 18.85 -17.34
N THR A 304 -3.50 17.72 -18.02
CA THR A 304 -2.19 17.07 -17.95
C THR A 304 -1.51 16.89 -19.30
N GLY A 305 -2.29 16.71 -20.36
CA GLY A 305 -1.76 16.36 -21.69
C GLY A 305 -1.18 14.94 -21.77
N TYR A 306 -1.47 14.07 -20.80
CA TYR A 306 -1.08 12.66 -20.86
C TYR A 306 -1.74 11.94 -22.05
N ASN A 307 -1.03 11.01 -22.65
CA ASN A 307 -1.51 10.13 -23.71
C ASN A 307 -1.62 8.66 -23.26
N GLU A 308 -1.54 8.40 -21.97
CA GLU A 308 -1.76 7.09 -21.36
C GLU A 308 -2.69 7.21 -20.16
N MET A 309 -3.68 6.32 -20.07
CA MET A 309 -4.61 6.20 -18.96
C MET A 309 -4.65 4.77 -18.43
N SER A 310 -4.56 4.62 -17.12
CA SER A 310 -4.70 3.34 -16.42
C SER A 310 -6.04 3.28 -15.68
N LEU A 311 -6.84 2.27 -15.97
CA LEU A 311 -8.09 1.98 -15.27
C LEU A 311 -7.79 1.17 -14.02
N THR A 312 -7.75 1.85 -12.87
CA THR A 312 -7.17 1.32 -11.62
C THR A 312 -8.22 0.84 -10.63
N SER A 313 -7.98 -0.34 -10.06
CA SER A 313 -8.68 -0.90 -8.90
C SER A 313 -7.90 -2.11 -8.37
N LEU A 314 -8.38 -2.75 -7.30
CA LEU A 314 -7.83 -4.03 -6.81
C LEU A 314 -8.16 -5.22 -7.73
N SER A 315 -9.17 -5.10 -8.60
CA SER A 315 -9.60 -6.15 -9.53
C SER A 315 -10.40 -5.53 -10.68
N SER A 316 -9.71 -4.85 -11.60
CA SER A 316 -10.38 -3.99 -12.60
C SER A 316 -11.38 -4.74 -13.49
N ALA A 317 -11.16 -6.02 -13.74
CA ALA A 317 -12.09 -6.86 -14.47
C ALA A 317 -13.43 -7.13 -13.74
N ASP A 318 -13.50 -6.81 -12.44
CA ASP A 318 -14.73 -6.95 -11.64
C ASP A 318 -15.61 -5.70 -11.67
N TYR A 319 -15.20 -4.62 -12.33
CA TYR A 319 -16.03 -3.44 -12.48
C TYR A 319 -17.28 -3.74 -13.30
N THR A 320 -18.46 -3.38 -12.77
CA THR A 320 -19.76 -3.78 -13.35
C THR A 320 -19.94 -3.31 -14.80
N CYS A 321 -19.54 -2.06 -15.11
CA CYS A 321 -19.69 -1.46 -16.44
C CYS A 321 -18.35 -1.42 -17.21
N LEU A 322 -17.46 -2.41 -17.04
CA LEU A 322 -16.12 -2.37 -17.64
C LEU A 322 -16.16 -2.28 -19.17
N GLY A 323 -17.03 -3.05 -19.82
CA GLY A 323 -17.16 -3.02 -21.28
C GLY A 323 -17.62 -1.64 -21.79
N GLU A 324 -18.66 -1.10 -21.16
CA GLU A 324 -19.22 0.22 -21.45
C GLU A 324 -18.17 1.34 -21.32
N ILE A 325 -17.52 1.45 -20.16
CA ILE A 325 -16.52 2.53 -19.93
C ILE A 325 -15.33 2.43 -20.89
N VAL A 326 -14.88 1.22 -21.24
CA VAL A 326 -13.79 1.05 -22.19
C VAL A 326 -14.23 1.47 -23.59
N ASP A 327 -15.41 1.07 -24.05
CA ASP A 327 -15.94 1.45 -25.35
C ASP A 327 -16.14 2.97 -25.45
N ASP A 328 -16.72 3.58 -24.42
CA ASP A 328 -16.91 5.03 -24.34
C ASP A 328 -15.59 5.81 -24.38
N LEU A 329 -14.62 5.44 -23.55
CA LEU A 329 -13.31 6.10 -23.53
C LEU A 329 -12.55 5.91 -24.85
N MET A 330 -12.66 4.75 -25.48
CA MET A 330 -12.03 4.52 -26.78
C MET A 330 -12.66 5.37 -27.89
N GLU A 331 -13.98 5.56 -27.87
CA GLU A 331 -14.66 6.43 -28.82
C GLU A 331 -14.35 7.91 -28.56
N ASP A 332 -14.39 8.35 -27.29
CA ASP A 332 -14.11 9.74 -26.90
C ASP A 332 -12.71 10.19 -27.33
N TYR A 333 -11.70 9.30 -27.19
CA TYR A 333 -10.29 9.62 -27.43
C TYR A 333 -9.67 8.97 -28.68
N LYS A 334 -10.47 8.42 -29.58
CA LYS A 334 -9.99 7.73 -30.80
C LYS A 334 -9.08 8.57 -31.69
N ASN A 335 -9.29 9.90 -31.71
CA ASN A 335 -8.53 10.83 -32.51
C ASN A 335 -7.30 11.42 -31.76
N GLU A 336 -7.23 11.25 -30.43
CA GLU A 336 -6.19 11.82 -29.57
C GLU A 336 -5.04 10.84 -29.28
N ARG A 337 -5.15 9.59 -29.75
CA ARG A 337 -4.15 8.52 -29.55
C ARG A 337 -3.85 8.23 -28.08
N VAL A 338 -4.84 8.37 -27.21
CA VAL A 338 -4.71 7.98 -25.81
C VAL A 338 -4.72 6.46 -25.70
N SER A 339 -3.71 5.91 -25.02
CA SER A 339 -3.62 4.48 -24.75
C SER A 339 -4.24 4.14 -23.40
N PHE A 340 -4.89 2.97 -23.32
CA PHE A 340 -5.55 2.48 -22.10
C PHE A 340 -4.84 1.24 -21.57
N SER A 341 -4.72 1.13 -20.24
CA SER A 341 -4.18 -0.04 -19.56
C SER A 341 -5.06 -0.52 -18.42
N LEU A 342 -5.12 -1.83 -18.22
CA LEU A 342 -5.81 -2.52 -17.12
C LEU A 342 -4.79 -3.32 -16.30
N PRO A 343 -4.20 -2.74 -15.27
CA PRO A 343 -3.09 -3.38 -14.55
C PRO A 343 -3.50 -4.61 -13.72
N SER A 344 -4.76 -4.69 -13.28
CA SER A 344 -5.26 -5.71 -12.33
C SER A 344 -6.24 -6.67 -12.99
N LEU A 345 -5.83 -7.27 -14.12
CA LEU A 345 -6.63 -8.29 -14.80
C LEU A 345 -6.51 -9.64 -14.08
N ARG A 346 -7.64 -10.23 -13.73
CA ARG A 346 -7.71 -11.61 -13.24
C ARG A 346 -7.76 -12.61 -14.40
N ILE A 347 -7.26 -13.80 -14.14
CA ILE A 347 -7.20 -14.88 -15.13
C ILE A 347 -8.61 -15.34 -15.53
N ASP A 348 -9.51 -15.50 -14.56
CA ASP A 348 -10.89 -16.00 -14.71
C ASP A 348 -11.84 -15.00 -15.38
N SER A 349 -11.46 -13.73 -15.47
CA SER A 349 -12.25 -12.67 -16.10
C SER A 349 -11.52 -12.01 -17.29
N PHE A 350 -10.47 -12.66 -17.81
CA PHE A 350 -9.73 -12.16 -18.95
C PHE A 350 -10.58 -12.25 -20.23
N SER A 351 -11.00 -11.10 -20.76
CA SER A 351 -11.68 -10.98 -22.04
C SER A 351 -10.66 -10.65 -23.13
N ILE A 352 -10.62 -11.49 -24.16
CA ILE A 352 -9.73 -11.30 -25.32
C ILE A 352 -10.13 -10.07 -26.11
N ASP A 353 -11.43 -9.86 -26.30
CA ASP A 353 -11.95 -8.70 -27.05
C ASP A 353 -11.56 -7.41 -26.35
N LEU A 354 -11.65 -7.36 -25.02
CA LEU A 354 -11.23 -6.24 -24.22
C LEU A 354 -9.71 -6.00 -24.33
N ALA A 355 -8.91 -7.06 -24.20
CA ALA A 355 -7.45 -6.97 -24.32
C ALA A 355 -7.04 -6.55 -25.74
N HIS A 356 -7.72 -7.02 -26.76
CA HIS A 356 -7.46 -6.64 -28.15
C HIS A 356 -7.82 -5.18 -28.43
N LYS A 357 -8.97 -4.71 -27.95
CA LYS A 357 -9.36 -3.30 -28.05
C LYS A 357 -8.28 -2.40 -27.45
N MET A 358 -7.83 -2.71 -26.23
CA MET A 358 -6.82 -1.89 -25.52
C MET A 358 -5.44 -1.91 -26.17
N GLN A 359 -5.07 -2.97 -26.91
CA GLN A 359 -3.78 -3.07 -27.61
C GLN A 359 -3.66 -2.30 -28.90
N GLN A 360 -4.75 -1.77 -29.45
CA GLN A 360 -4.69 -1.04 -30.73
C GLN A 360 -3.72 0.15 -30.71
N VAL A 361 -3.41 0.67 -29.50
CA VAL A 361 -2.52 1.81 -29.33
C VAL A 361 -1.13 1.40 -28.84
N ARG A 362 -1.00 0.44 -27.90
CA ARG A 362 0.31 0.00 -27.38
C ARG A 362 0.31 -1.46 -26.94
N LYS A 363 1.31 -2.25 -27.39
CA LYS A 363 1.50 -3.64 -26.96
C LYS A 363 2.21 -3.69 -25.62
N SER A 364 1.55 -4.17 -24.57
CA SER A 364 2.12 -4.48 -23.24
C SER A 364 2.26 -6.00 -23.05
N GLY A 365 3.16 -6.42 -22.17
CA GLY A 365 3.22 -7.82 -21.71
C GLY A 365 1.99 -8.18 -20.87
N LEU A 366 1.61 -9.46 -20.87
CA LEU A 366 0.54 -9.97 -20.03
C LEU A 366 1.09 -10.43 -18.68
N THR A 367 0.37 -10.07 -17.62
CA THR A 367 0.68 -10.47 -16.25
C THR A 367 -0.52 -11.18 -15.65
N PHE A 368 -0.28 -12.38 -15.13
CA PHE A 368 -1.27 -13.18 -14.43
C PHE A 368 -0.75 -13.61 -13.06
N ALA A 369 -1.64 -13.78 -12.10
CA ALA A 369 -1.31 -14.16 -10.74
C ALA A 369 -2.07 -15.43 -10.32
N PRO A 370 -1.59 -16.64 -10.70
CA PRO A 370 -2.13 -17.89 -10.17
C PRO A 370 -1.92 -18.04 -8.67
N GLU A 371 -0.86 -17.45 -8.13
CA GLU A 371 -0.40 -17.41 -6.73
C GLU A 371 0.15 -18.75 -6.21
N ALA A 372 -0.37 -19.90 -6.67
CA ALA A 372 0.07 -21.22 -6.25
C ALA A 372 0.21 -22.19 -7.43
N GLY A 373 1.13 -23.15 -7.31
CA GLY A 373 1.47 -24.09 -8.38
C GLY A 373 0.39 -25.15 -8.64
N THR A 374 -0.34 -25.56 -7.59
CA THR A 374 -1.36 -26.62 -7.69
C THR A 374 -2.76 -26.09 -7.44
N GLN A 375 -3.79 -26.81 -7.95
CA GLN A 375 -5.19 -26.47 -7.67
C GLN A 375 -5.51 -26.58 -6.18
N ARG A 376 -5.01 -27.63 -5.52
CA ARG A 376 -5.17 -27.81 -4.08
C ARG A 376 -4.77 -26.55 -3.30
N LEU A 377 -3.59 -26.01 -3.57
CA LEU A 377 -3.10 -24.84 -2.83
C LEU A 377 -3.83 -23.56 -3.27
N ARG A 378 -4.26 -23.44 -4.54
CA ARG A 378 -5.15 -22.33 -4.97
C ARG A 378 -6.47 -22.34 -4.23
N ASP A 379 -7.03 -23.52 -3.92
CA ASP A 379 -8.27 -23.65 -3.14
C ASP A 379 -8.03 -23.29 -1.67
N VAL A 380 -6.92 -23.71 -1.07
CA VAL A 380 -6.50 -23.30 0.29
C VAL A 380 -6.48 -21.77 0.43
N ILE A 381 -5.88 -21.07 -0.53
CA ILE A 381 -5.78 -19.60 -0.49
C ILE A 381 -7.05 -18.89 -1.01
N ASN A 382 -8.06 -19.64 -1.41
CA ASN A 382 -9.31 -19.13 -2.03
C ASN A 382 -9.06 -18.20 -3.23
N LYS A 383 -8.12 -18.58 -4.11
CA LYS A 383 -7.79 -17.73 -5.29
C LYS A 383 -8.90 -17.76 -6.34
N GLY A 384 -9.65 -18.85 -6.43
CA GLY A 384 -10.81 -18.99 -7.33
C GLY A 384 -10.44 -19.01 -8.82
N VAL A 385 -9.21 -19.39 -9.17
CA VAL A 385 -8.77 -19.60 -10.57
C VAL A 385 -8.27 -21.01 -10.77
N THR A 386 -8.54 -21.59 -11.95
CA THR A 386 -8.12 -22.93 -12.30
C THR A 386 -6.96 -22.91 -13.29
N GLU A 387 -6.33 -24.09 -13.50
CA GLU A 387 -5.33 -24.26 -14.55
C GLU A 387 -5.94 -24.04 -15.93
N GLU A 388 -7.19 -24.49 -16.14
CA GLU A 388 -7.94 -24.32 -17.39
C GLU A 388 -8.13 -22.83 -17.70
N ASN A 389 -8.51 -22.01 -16.70
CA ASN A 389 -8.62 -20.56 -16.89
C ASN A 389 -7.29 -19.94 -17.36
N LEU A 390 -6.15 -20.38 -16.77
CA LEU A 390 -4.83 -19.90 -17.19
C LEU A 390 -4.49 -20.32 -18.62
N MET A 391 -4.77 -21.58 -18.98
CA MET A 391 -4.51 -22.10 -20.33
C MET A 391 -5.39 -21.43 -21.37
N GLU A 392 -6.66 -21.19 -21.07
CA GLU A 392 -7.60 -20.46 -21.94
C GLU A 392 -7.14 -19.01 -22.16
N ALA A 393 -6.87 -18.26 -21.08
CA ALA A 393 -6.43 -16.87 -21.15
C ALA A 393 -5.11 -16.72 -21.92
N THR A 394 -4.09 -17.54 -21.60
CA THR A 394 -2.80 -17.49 -22.28
C THR A 394 -2.90 -17.99 -23.72
N GLY A 395 -3.66 -19.07 -23.99
CA GLY A 395 -3.88 -19.59 -25.33
C GLY A 395 -4.55 -18.59 -26.26
N ALA A 396 -5.51 -17.90 -25.74
CA ALA A 396 -6.19 -16.82 -26.43
C ALA A 396 -5.24 -15.65 -26.75
N ALA A 397 -4.46 -15.22 -25.77
CA ALA A 397 -3.45 -14.19 -25.96
C ALA A 397 -2.42 -14.58 -27.04
N PHE A 398 -1.98 -15.82 -27.05
CA PHE A 398 -1.00 -16.32 -28.03
C PHE A 398 -1.53 -16.31 -29.47
N ARG A 399 -2.83 -16.62 -29.69
CA ARG A 399 -3.48 -16.50 -31.01
C ARG A 399 -3.48 -15.06 -31.51
N HIS A 400 -3.49 -14.06 -30.61
CA HIS A 400 -3.46 -12.64 -30.95
C HIS A 400 -2.04 -12.03 -30.94
N GLY A 401 -1.00 -12.87 -30.86
CA GLY A 401 0.39 -12.47 -31.09
C GLY A 401 1.18 -12.07 -29.86
N TRP A 402 0.65 -12.30 -28.63
CA TRP A 402 1.46 -12.17 -27.43
C TRP A 402 2.53 -13.25 -27.36
N LYS A 403 3.73 -12.86 -26.91
CA LYS A 403 4.88 -13.75 -26.77
C LYS A 403 5.63 -13.56 -25.43
N THR A 404 5.11 -12.73 -24.56
CA THR A 404 5.67 -12.49 -23.23
C THR A 404 4.56 -12.61 -22.21
N VAL A 405 4.73 -13.48 -21.22
CA VAL A 405 3.80 -13.70 -20.11
C VAL A 405 4.58 -13.68 -18.80
N LYS A 406 4.09 -12.95 -17.82
CA LYS A 406 4.59 -12.96 -16.46
C LYS A 406 3.58 -13.63 -15.53
N LEU A 407 4.05 -14.58 -14.74
CA LEU A 407 3.25 -15.34 -13.77
C LEU A 407 3.75 -15.02 -12.37
N TYR A 408 2.84 -14.56 -11.50
CA TYR A 408 3.15 -14.33 -10.09
C TYR A 408 2.72 -15.48 -9.21
N PHE A 409 3.59 -15.86 -8.28
CA PHE A 409 3.37 -16.90 -7.29
C PHE A 409 3.87 -16.46 -5.92
N MET A 410 3.39 -17.15 -4.89
CA MET A 410 3.93 -17.09 -3.53
C MET A 410 4.49 -18.47 -3.13
N MET A 411 5.49 -18.47 -2.24
CA MET A 411 5.99 -19.66 -1.56
C MET A 411 5.94 -19.47 -0.04
N GLY A 412 5.83 -20.56 0.70
CA GLY A 412 5.66 -20.54 2.15
C GLY A 412 4.22 -20.35 2.59
N LEU A 413 3.25 -20.59 1.71
CA LEU A 413 1.82 -20.52 2.03
C LEU A 413 1.43 -21.59 3.06
N PRO A 414 0.41 -21.35 3.89
CA PRO A 414 -0.12 -22.36 4.80
C PRO A 414 -0.46 -23.68 4.08
N THR A 415 -0.09 -24.81 4.67
CA THR A 415 -0.26 -26.18 4.14
C THR A 415 0.50 -26.50 2.84
N GLU A 416 1.41 -25.66 2.41
CA GLU A 416 2.22 -25.86 1.20
C GLU A 416 3.14 -27.07 1.32
N THR A 417 3.22 -27.88 0.26
CA THR A 417 4.11 -29.04 0.14
C THR A 417 5.13 -28.82 -0.99
N ASP A 418 6.10 -29.73 -1.10
CA ASP A 418 7.10 -29.67 -2.17
C ASP A 418 6.47 -29.85 -3.56
N GLU A 419 5.40 -30.63 -3.67
CA GLU A 419 4.63 -30.78 -4.91
C GLU A 419 3.98 -29.47 -5.36
N ASP A 420 3.56 -28.62 -4.42
CA ASP A 420 3.02 -27.29 -4.75
C ASP A 420 4.08 -26.37 -5.33
N ILE A 421 5.31 -26.46 -4.82
CA ILE A 421 6.47 -25.70 -5.33
C ILE A 421 6.89 -26.21 -6.72
N ILE A 422 6.97 -27.54 -6.90
CA ILE A 422 7.25 -28.15 -8.21
C ILE A 422 6.18 -27.78 -9.24
N GLY A 423 4.92 -27.76 -8.82
CA GLY A 423 3.76 -27.33 -9.63
C GLY A 423 3.90 -25.92 -10.23
N ILE A 424 4.66 -25.01 -9.59
CA ILE A 424 4.96 -23.68 -10.15
C ILE A 424 5.79 -23.83 -11.45
N ALA A 425 6.84 -24.65 -11.41
CA ALA A 425 7.68 -24.91 -12.59
C ALA A 425 6.89 -25.59 -13.71
N GLU A 426 6.07 -26.59 -13.35
CA GLU A 426 5.22 -27.32 -14.29
C GLU A 426 4.20 -26.40 -14.98
N LEU A 427 3.56 -25.51 -14.22
CA LEU A 427 2.58 -24.57 -14.75
C LEU A 427 3.24 -23.59 -15.75
N GLY A 428 4.43 -23.08 -15.43
CA GLY A 428 5.23 -22.28 -16.36
C GLY A 428 5.59 -23.02 -17.65
N ALA A 429 5.99 -24.31 -17.52
CA ALA A 429 6.31 -25.16 -18.66
C ALA A 429 5.08 -25.46 -19.53
N LYS A 430 3.90 -25.68 -18.93
CA LYS A 430 2.62 -25.87 -19.65
C LYS A 430 2.27 -24.64 -20.49
N VAL A 431 2.44 -23.43 -19.94
CA VAL A 431 2.21 -22.16 -20.66
C VAL A 431 3.17 -22.03 -21.85
N ALA A 432 4.47 -22.32 -21.67
CA ALA A 432 5.45 -22.29 -22.73
C ALA A 432 5.17 -23.34 -23.84
N LYS A 433 4.75 -24.53 -23.45
CA LYS A 433 4.35 -25.62 -24.36
C LYS A 433 3.10 -25.24 -25.17
N LEU A 434 2.11 -24.63 -24.54
CA LEU A 434 0.88 -24.16 -25.19
C LEU A 434 1.20 -23.14 -26.29
N TYR A 435 2.08 -22.16 -26.01
CA TYR A 435 2.53 -21.20 -27.03
C TYR A 435 3.12 -21.88 -28.25
N ARG A 436 4.05 -22.82 -28.04
CA ARG A 436 4.70 -23.56 -29.14
C ARG A 436 3.71 -24.38 -29.94
N TYR A 437 2.72 -24.95 -29.28
CA TYR A 437 1.65 -25.71 -29.93
C TYR A 437 0.78 -24.82 -30.84
N ILE A 438 0.34 -23.65 -30.33
CA ILE A 438 -0.55 -22.72 -31.05
C ILE A 438 0.19 -22.02 -32.18
N THR A 439 1.37 -21.46 -31.90
CA THR A 439 2.04 -20.56 -32.85
C THR A 439 3.05 -21.24 -33.75
N LYS A 440 3.45 -22.50 -33.42
CA LYS A 440 4.57 -23.23 -34.05
C LYS A 440 5.93 -22.52 -33.93
N ARG A 441 6.03 -21.53 -33.01
CA ARG A 441 7.25 -20.72 -32.77
C ARG A 441 7.88 -21.09 -31.43
N ARG A 442 9.14 -20.61 -31.22
CA ARG A 442 9.92 -20.87 -29.99
C ARG A 442 10.35 -19.59 -29.25
N ASP A 443 9.90 -18.41 -29.70
CA ASP A 443 10.31 -17.10 -29.19
C ASP A 443 9.46 -16.61 -28.00
N ILE A 444 8.82 -17.52 -27.27
CA ILE A 444 8.12 -17.24 -26.02
C ILE A 444 9.10 -16.85 -24.91
N ARG A 445 8.70 -15.91 -24.08
CA ARG A 445 9.32 -15.62 -22.80
C ARG A 445 8.27 -15.73 -21.68
N VAL A 446 8.47 -16.67 -20.77
CA VAL A 446 7.66 -16.82 -19.55
C VAL A 446 8.51 -16.36 -18.36
N THR A 447 8.05 -15.37 -17.61
CA THR A 447 8.68 -15.00 -16.34
C THR A 447 7.86 -15.56 -15.19
N VAL A 448 8.45 -16.45 -14.41
CA VAL A 448 7.93 -16.96 -13.14
C VAL A 448 8.52 -16.07 -12.03
N SER A 449 7.68 -15.27 -11.39
CA SER A 449 8.09 -14.36 -10.32
C SER A 449 7.47 -14.83 -9.00
N VAL A 450 8.29 -15.10 -8.00
CA VAL A 450 7.85 -15.70 -6.74
C VAL A 450 8.23 -14.80 -5.57
N SER A 451 7.24 -14.49 -4.71
CA SER A 451 7.43 -13.80 -3.44
C SER A 451 7.30 -14.77 -2.27
N CYS A 452 7.97 -14.47 -1.15
CA CYS A 452 7.76 -15.20 0.09
C CYS A 452 6.46 -14.75 0.74
N PHE A 453 5.70 -15.70 1.29
CA PHE A 453 4.48 -15.40 2.04
C PHE A 453 4.81 -14.64 3.34
N VAL A 454 4.05 -13.59 3.59
CA VAL A 454 4.09 -12.82 4.83
C VAL A 454 2.69 -12.80 5.44
N PRO A 455 2.50 -13.35 6.66
CA PRO A 455 1.21 -13.29 7.33
C PRO A 455 0.91 -11.85 7.73
N LYS A 456 -0.22 -11.32 7.28
CA LYS A 456 -0.63 -9.93 7.52
C LYS A 456 -1.80 -9.84 8.51
N PRO A 457 -1.86 -8.77 9.32
CA PRO A 457 -2.99 -8.47 10.22
C PRO A 457 -4.34 -8.51 9.51
N PHE A 458 -5.37 -8.93 10.22
CA PHE A 458 -6.76 -9.02 9.73
C PHE A 458 -6.98 -9.91 8.51
N THR A 459 -6.06 -10.85 8.25
CA THR A 459 -6.28 -11.91 7.26
C THR A 459 -6.60 -13.24 7.94
N PRO A 460 -7.29 -14.18 7.27
CA PRO A 460 -7.44 -15.55 7.79
C PRO A 460 -6.11 -16.22 8.13
N PHE A 461 -5.01 -15.79 7.51
CA PHE A 461 -3.69 -16.35 7.72
C PHE A 461 -2.85 -15.62 8.79
N GLN A 462 -3.41 -14.66 9.51
CA GLN A 462 -2.70 -13.91 10.55
C GLN A 462 -2.18 -14.78 11.71
N TRP A 463 -2.74 -15.96 11.93
CA TRP A 463 -2.34 -16.89 12.99
C TRP A 463 -1.24 -17.88 12.55
N PHE A 464 -1.07 -18.10 11.24
CA PHE A 464 -0.05 -19.00 10.74
C PHE A 464 1.36 -18.41 10.90
N PRO A 465 2.37 -19.25 11.18
CA PRO A 465 3.76 -18.85 11.16
C PRO A 465 4.23 -18.57 9.74
N GLN A 466 5.24 -17.73 9.60
CA GLN A 466 6.02 -17.59 8.38
C GLN A 466 7.06 -18.72 8.32
N ASN A 467 7.48 -19.17 7.15
CA ASN A 467 8.60 -20.12 7.01
C ASN A 467 9.91 -19.48 7.49
N THR A 468 10.84 -20.32 7.97
CA THR A 468 12.18 -19.85 8.31
C THR A 468 12.97 -19.45 7.06
N LEU A 469 14.07 -18.74 7.24
CA LEU A 469 14.96 -18.33 6.15
C LEU A 469 15.49 -19.55 5.38
N GLU A 470 15.90 -20.58 6.12
CA GLU A 470 16.44 -21.83 5.56
C GLU A 470 15.39 -22.55 4.72
N GLU A 471 14.12 -22.57 5.19
CA GLU A 471 13.03 -23.22 4.47
C GLU A 471 12.67 -22.43 3.19
N PHE A 472 12.66 -21.12 3.22
CA PHE A 472 12.50 -20.31 2.01
C PHE A 472 13.62 -20.56 1.00
N GLN A 473 14.87 -20.60 1.45
CA GLN A 473 16.02 -20.88 0.59
C GLN A 473 15.96 -22.29 0.01
N ARG A 474 15.57 -23.29 0.81
CA ARG A 474 15.37 -24.67 0.36
C ARG A 474 14.32 -24.75 -0.76
N LYS A 475 13.17 -24.11 -0.56
CA LYS A 475 12.08 -24.05 -1.55
C LYS A 475 12.48 -23.31 -2.82
N GLN A 476 13.23 -22.20 -2.71
CA GLN A 476 13.78 -21.50 -3.87
C GLN A 476 14.72 -22.40 -4.70
N GLN A 477 15.59 -23.18 -4.04
CA GLN A 477 16.48 -24.12 -4.72
C GLN A 477 15.69 -25.28 -5.35
N LEU A 478 14.68 -25.82 -4.65
CA LEU A 478 13.79 -26.84 -5.18
C LEU A 478 13.12 -26.36 -6.47
N LEU A 479 12.49 -25.18 -6.45
CA LEU A 479 11.85 -24.61 -7.63
C LEU A 479 12.86 -24.40 -8.78
N LYS A 480 14.01 -23.81 -8.48
CA LYS A 480 15.06 -23.55 -9.46
C LYS A 480 15.53 -24.84 -10.15
N SER A 481 15.67 -25.95 -9.42
CA SER A 481 16.11 -27.24 -9.97
C SER A 481 15.08 -27.88 -10.91
N HIS A 482 13.79 -27.53 -10.78
CA HIS A 482 12.71 -28.06 -11.63
C HIS A 482 12.39 -27.18 -12.84
N ILE A 483 12.93 -25.95 -12.92
CA ILE A 483 12.79 -25.12 -14.11
C ILE A 483 13.85 -25.50 -15.13
N THR A 484 13.49 -26.38 -16.06
CA THR A 484 14.38 -26.90 -17.09
C THR A 484 14.19 -26.27 -18.47
N ASP A 485 13.05 -25.60 -18.71
CA ASP A 485 12.75 -24.95 -19.98
C ASP A 485 13.44 -23.57 -20.07
N ARG A 486 14.33 -23.42 -21.06
CA ARG A 486 15.14 -22.20 -21.28
C ARG A 486 14.32 -20.95 -21.60
N SER A 487 13.05 -21.08 -21.96
CA SER A 487 12.14 -19.93 -22.18
C SER A 487 11.54 -19.39 -20.88
N ILE A 488 11.78 -20.07 -19.74
CA ILE A 488 11.31 -19.63 -18.42
C ILE A 488 12.43 -18.90 -17.69
N GLN A 489 12.17 -17.65 -17.34
CA GLN A 489 13.01 -16.87 -16.44
C GLN A 489 12.43 -16.94 -15.04
N PHE A 490 13.24 -17.33 -14.06
CA PHE A 490 12.86 -17.38 -12.65
C PHE A 490 13.38 -16.13 -11.91
N ASN A 491 12.46 -15.39 -11.32
CA ASN A 491 12.74 -14.25 -10.45
C ASN A 491 12.14 -14.51 -9.07
N TYR A 492 12.85 -14.17 -8.01
CA TYR A 492 12.34 -14.28 -6.65
C TYR A 492 12.78 -13.11 -5.78
N HIS A 493 11.97 -12.80 -4.77
CA HIS A 493 12.30 -11.80 -3.77
C HIS A 493 13.28 -12.36 -2.75
N THR A 494 14.13 -11.50 -2.21
CA THR A 494 15.08 -11.86 -1.15
C THR A 494 14.32 -12.27 0.11
N ALA A 495 14.57 -13.49 0.59
CA ALA A 495 13.83 -14.03 1.74
C ALA A 495 14.06 -13.24 3.03
N THR A 496 15.25 -12.68 3.23
CA THR A 496 15.59 -11.86 4.40
C THR A 496 14.72 -10.61 4.52
N THR A 497 14.39 -9.94 3.40
CA THR A 497 13.45 -8.80 3.39
C THR A 497 12.06 -9.24 3.85
N SER A 498 11.57 -10.39 3.37
CA SER A 498 10.27 -10.92 3.75
C SER A 498 10.21 -11.39 5.22
N ILE A 499 11.32 -11.89 5.77
CA ILE A 499 11.45 -12.21 7.20
C ILE A 499 11.29 -10.95 8.05
N LEU A 500 12.01 -9.88 7.70
CA LEU A 500 11.91 -8.61 8.42
C LEU A 500 10.52 -8.00 8.29
N GLU A 501 9.95 -8.00 7.08
CA GLU A 501 8.57 -7.56 6.84
C GLU A 501 7.56 -8.31 7.72
N GLY A 502 7.69 -9.64 7.80
CA GLY A 502 6.83 -10.47 8.64
C GLY A 502 6.97 -10.17 10.13
N THR A 503 8.19 -9.89 10.59
CA THR A 503 8.47 -9.49 11.97
C THR A 503 7.81 -8.15 12.29
N ILE A 504 7.99 -7.13 11.43
CA ILE A 504 7.44 -5.78 11.68
C ILE A 504 5.92 -5.79 11.54
N SER A 505 5.37 -6.43 10.50
CA SER A 505 3.92 -6.41 10.26
C SER A 505 3.10 -7.11 11.35
N ARG A 506 3.71 -8.03 12.11
CA ARG A 506 3.10 -8.72 13.26
C ARG A 506 3.63 -8.23 14.61
N GLY A 507 4.46 -7.19 14.58
CA GLY A 507 5.14 -6.62 15.73
C GLY A 507 4.22 -5.86 16.69
N ASP A 508 4.75 -5.54 17.84
CA ASP A 508 4.10 -4.71 18.87
C ASP A 508 4.95 -3.45 19.15
N ARG A 509 4.51 -2.62 20.09
CA ARG A 509 5.13 -1.32 20.41
C ARG A 509 6.60 -1.40 20.81
N ARG A 510 7.07 -2.54 21.31
CA ARG A 510 8.49 -2.74 21.67
C ARG A 510 9.40 -2.65 20.46
N LEU A 511 8.89 -2.92 19.24
CA LEU A 511 9.69 -2.80 18.02
C LEU A 511 10.08 -1.36 17.67
N SER A 512 9.43 -0.33 18.23
CA SER A 512 9.86 1.05 18.06
C SER A 512 11.36 1.24 18.44
N LYS A 513 11.81 0.57 19.50
CA LYS A 513 13.22 0.61 19.91
C LYS A 513 14.16 -0.05 18.90
N VAL A 514 13.72 -1.15 18.29
CA VAL A 514 14.51 -1.85 17.28
C VAL A 514 14.61 -1.03 16.00
N ILE A 515 13.50 -0.45 15.54
CA ILE A 515 13.45 0.41 14.34
C ILE A 515 14.35 1.63 14.55
N TYR A 516 14.29 2.25 15.73
CA TYR A 516 15.17 3.36 16.10
C TYR A 516 16.63 2.94 16.11
N GLN A 517 16.97 1.79 16.71
CA GLN A 517 18.34 1.28 16.76
C GLN A 517 18.87 0.93 15.36
N ALA A 518 18.05 0.30 14.53
CA ALA A 518 18.42 -0.03 13.14
C ALA A 518 18.72 1.24 12.33
N TRP A 519 17.89 2.29 12.47
CA TRP A 519 18.15 3.58 11.86
C TRP A 519 19.46 4.22 12.37
N LEU A 520 19.72 4.20 13.67
CA LEU A 520 20.99 4.68 14.24
C LEU A 520 22.21 3.93 13.69
N ASP A 521 22.06 2.63 13.46
CA ASP A 521 23.10 1.77 12.88
C ASP A 521 23.20 1.88 11.34
N GLY A 522 22.40 2.78 10.71
CA GLY A 522 22.48 3.14 9.30
C GLY A 522 21.55 2.38 8.37
N ALA A 523 20.47 1.76 8.87
CA ALA A 523 19.40 1.22 8.04
C ALA A 523 18.56 2.36 7.44
N LYS A 524 18.44 2.38 6.12
CA LYS A 524 17.66 3.35 5.33
C LYS A 524 17.28 2.70 4.01
N PHE A 525 16.17 3.13 3.42
CA PHE A 525 15.69 2.62 2.14
C PHE A 525 15.61 1.09 2.11
N ASP A 526 15.17 0.48 3.21
CA ASP A 526 15.10 -0.98 3.37
C ASP A 526 14.19 -1.68 2.33
N GLY A 527 13.30 -0.93 1.66
CA GLY A 527 12.52 -1.40 0.53
C GLY A 527 13.31 -1.54 -0.78
N TRP A 528 14.54 -1.00 -0.85
CA TRP A 528 15.43 -1.06 -2.01
C TRP A 528 16.48 -2.12 -1.79
N SER A 529 16.54 -3.12 -2.68
CA SER A 529 17.39 -4.31 -2.49
C SER A 529 18.89 -3.99 -2.39
N GLU A 530 19.34 -2.91 -3.03
CA GLU A 530 20.73 -2.43 -2.98
C GLU A 530 21.10 -1.75 -1.65
N GLU A 531 20.11 -1.24 -0.93
CA GLU A 531 20.32 -0.54 0.36
C GLU A 531 19.95 -1.40 1.58
N PHE A 532 19.21 -2.49 1.37
CA PHE A 532 18.76 -3.36 2.45
C PHE A 532 19.92 -4.08 3.13
N LYS A 533 20.08 -3.87 4.43
CA LYS A 533 21.18 -4.42 5.26
C LYS A 533 20.62 -5.32 6.36
N TYR A 534 20.40 -6.59 6.05
CA TYR A 534 19.80 -7.54 7.00
C TYR A 534 20.59 -7.66 8.32
N ASP A 535 21.93 -7.67 8.27
CA ASP A 535 22.78 -7.81 9.45
C ASP A 535 22.66 -6.59 10.40
N VAL A 536 22.42 -5.38 9.87
CA VAL A 536 22.16 -4.19 10.68
C VAL A 536 20.90 -4.39 11.52
N TRP A 537 19.84 -4.92 10.91
CA TRP A 537 18.58 -5.22 11.59
C TRP A 537 18.75 -6.32 12.65
N MET A 538 19.46 -7.42 12.34
CA MET A 538 19.69 -8.49 13.32
C MET A 538 20.52 -7.99 14.51
N ASN A 539 21.52 -7.13 14.28
CA ASN A 539 22.27 -6.47 15.34
C ASN A 539 21.39 -5.53 16.19
N ALA A 540 20.47 -4.78 15.57
CA ALA A 540 19.53 -3.92 16.29
C ALA A 540 18.58 -4.74 17.19
N PHE A 541 18.05 -5.85 16.70
CA PHE A 541 17.27 -6.80 17.52
C PHE A 541 18.07 -7.30 18.72
N ALA A 542 19.32 -7.73 18.50
CA ALA A 542 20.20 -8.21 19.57
C ALA A 542 20.50 -7.11 20.61
N LYS A 543 20.83 -5.89 20.18
CA LYS A 543 21.06 -4.73 21.07
C LYS A 543 19.83 -4.40 21.92
N CYS A 544 18.63 -4.57 21.37
CA CYS A 544 17.37 -4.32 22.07
C CYS A 544 16.90 -5.51 22.91
N ASN A 545 17.60 -6.64 22.88
CA ASN A 545 17.21 -7.90 23.54
C ASN A 545 15.79 -8.37 23.14
N ILE A 546 15.50 -8.29 21.84
CA ILE A 546 14.24 -8.73 21.23
C ILE A 546 14.52 -9.82 20.20
N ASP A 547 13.81 -10.94 20.29
CA ASP A 547 13.86 -12.00 19.29
C ASP A 547 12.95 -11.66 18.11
N PRO A 548 13.48 -11.43 16.88
CA PRO A 548 12.64 -11.16 15.70
C PRO A 548 11.68 -12.30 15.39
N TYR A 549 12.12 -13.54 15.63
CA TYR A 549 11.39 -14.76 15.30
C TYR A 549 10.18 -15.00 16.18
N PHE A 550 10.12 -14.37 17.36
CA PHE A 550 8.96 -14.37 18.24
C PHE A 550 7.70 -13.82 17.52
N TYR A 551 7.85 -12.86 16.63
CA TYR A 551 6.71 -12.24 15.95
C TYR A 551 6.26 -12.99 14.70
N ASN A 552 7.17 -13.46 13.86
CA ASN A 552 6.81 -13.99 12.53
C ASN A 552 6.81 -15.52 12.44
N MET A 553 7.63 -16.22 13.24
CA MET A 553 7.81 -17.68 13.09
C MET A 553 6.98 -18.53 14.05
N ARG A 554 6.31 -17.94 15.05
CA ARG A 554 5.40 -18.72 15.89
C ARG A 554 3.98 -18.70 15.35
N GLU A 555 3.28 -19.81 15.55
CA GLU A 555 1.83 -19.86 15.37
C GLU A 555 1.15 -19.15 16.55
N TYR A 556 0.21 -18.22 16.25
CA TYR A 556 -0.59 -17.57 17.29
C TYR A 556 -1.80 -18.42 17.67
N LYS A 557 -2.13 -18.46 18.96
CA LYS A 557 -3.34 -19.12 19.44
C LYS A 557 -4.57 -18.27 19.10
N PHE A 558 -5.71 -18.91 18.88
CA PHE A 558 -6.94 -18.20 18.52
C PHE A 558 -7.52 -17.36 19.66
N ASP A 559 -7.23 -17.71 20.90
CA ASP A 559 -7.62 -16.96 22.11
C ASP A 559 -6.61 -15.89 22.53
N GLU A 560 -5.43 -15.88 21.92
CA GLU A 560 -4.42 -14.85 22.12
C GLU A 560 -4.92 -13.51 21.58
N LYS A 561 -4.73 -12.43 22.35
CA LYS A 561 -4.94 -11.08 21.88
C LYS A 561 -3.78 -10.65 20.98
N LEU A 562 -4.09 -9.96 19.89
CA LEU A 562 -3.09 -9.54 18.91
C LEU A 562 -2.87 -8.03 18.98
N PRO A 563 -1.65 -7.54 18.75
CA PRO A 563 -1.30 -6.13 18.92
C PRO A 563 -2.14 -5.15 18.09
N TRP A 564 -2.78 -5.60 17.02
CA TRP A 564 -3.55 -4.78 16.09
C TRP A 564 -5.07 -4.82 16.30
N GLU A 565 -5.61 -5.61 17.23
CA GLU A 565 -7.07 -5.81 17.37
C GLU A 565 -7.84 -4.53 17.73
N HIS A 566 -7.17 -3.51 18.25
CA HIS A 566 -7.78 -2.22 18.62
C HIS A 566 -7.97 -1.26 17.42
N THR A 567 -7.31 -1.49 16.26
CA THR A 567 -7.46 -0.71 15.01
C THR A 567 -8.03 -1.62 13.93
N THR A 568 -9.34 -1.64 13.76
CA THR A 568 -10.01 -2.66 12.95
C THR A 568 -10.55 -2.15 11.60
N PRO A 569 -10.40 -2.93 10.51
CA PRO A 569 -11.11 -2.69 9.26
C PRO A 569 -12.61 -3.04 9.32
N GLY A 570 -13.13 -3.45 10.49
CA GLY A 570 -14.51 -3.86 10.69
C GLY A 570 -14.76 -5.36 10.46
N VAL A 571 -13.73 -6.15 10.16
CA VAL A 571 -13.87 -7.60 9.97
C VAL A 571 -14.01 -8.32 11.30
N SER A 572 -14.95 -9.27 11.39
CA SER A 572 -15.15 -10.05 12.62
C SER A 572 -14.12 -11.18 12.76
N LYS A 573 -13.61 -11.39 13.97
CA LYS A 573 -12.72 -12.52 14.30
C LYS A 573 -13.37 -13.87 13.94
N LYS A 574 -14.70 -13.99 14.15
CA LYS A 574 -15.48 -15.18 13.79
C LYS A 574 -15.41 -15.49 12.28
N PHE A 575 -15.44 -14.48 11.42
CA PHE A 575 -15.27 -14.67 9.97
C PHE A 575 -13.86 -15.15 9.64
N LEU A 576 -12.84 -14.52 10.21
CA LEU A 576 -11.44 -14.89 9.95
C LEU A 576 -11.14 -16.33 10.37
N LEU A 577 -11.65 -16.76 11.55
CA LEU A 577 -11.51 -18.14 12.03
C LEU A 577 -12.22 -19.13 11.11
N ARG A 578 -13.44 -18.85 10.69
CA ARG A 578 -14.16 -19.69 9.74
C ARG A 578 -13.41 -19.84 8.40
N GLU A 579 -12.81 -18.77 7.90
CA GLU A 579 -12.00 -18.83 6.68
C GLU A 579 -10.67 -19.55 6.90
N TYR A 580 -10.08 -19.47 8.10
CA TYR A 580 -8.94 -20.30 8.48
C TYR A 580 -9.29 -21.80 8.44
N GLU A 581 -10.40 -22.21 9.07
CA GLU A 581 -10.86 -23.61 9.07
C GLU A 581 -11.17 -24.13 7.66
N LYS A 582 -11.80 -23.30 6.82
CA LYS A 582 -12.03 -23.63 5.41
C LYS A 582 -10.72 -23.79 4.63
N ALA A 583 -9.74 -22.95 4.90
CA ALA A 583 -8.42 -23.04 4.26
C ALA A 583 -7.76 -24.38 4.56
N THR A 584 -7.74 -24.82 5.82
CA THR A 584 -7.15 -26.11 6.22
C THR A 584 -7.82 -27.32 5.57
N LYS A 585 -9.09 -27.18 5.15
CA LYS A 585 -9.87 -28.21 4.46
C LYS A 585 -9.86 -28.05 2.94
N GLY A 586 -9.26 -27.00 2.38
CA GLY A 586 -9.31 -26.68 0.96
C GLY A 586 -10.71 -26.27 0.46
N GLU A 587 -11.61 -25.85 1.35
CA GLU A 587 -12.97 -25.44 0.99
C GLU A 587 -13.00 -24.01 0.46
N LEU A 588 -13.72 -23.79 -0.65
CA LEU A 588 -13.86 -22.47 -1.26
C LEU A 588 -14.93 -21.61 -0.55
N THR A 589 -14.73 -20.30 -0.61
CA THR A 589 -15.73 -19.29 -0.25
C THR A 589 -16.07 -18.45 -1.47
N ARG A 590 -17.37 -18.38 -1.80
CA ARG A 590 -17.87 -17.64 -2.97
C ARG A 590 -17.75 -16.13 -2.76
N ASP A 591 -17.67 -15.40 -3.86
CA ASP A 591 -17.73 -13.93 -3.86
C ASP A 591 -19.14 -13.46 -3.47
N CYS A 592 -19.24 -12.57 -2.49
CA CYS A 592 -20.52 -12.04 -2.02
C CYS A 592 -21.18 -11.05 -3.01
N ARG A 593 -20.53 -10.63 -4.09
CA ARG A 593 -21.16 -9.86 -5.18
C ARG A 593 -22.17 -10.70 -5.97
N HIS A 594 -21.90 -12.01 -6.09
CA HIS A 594 -22.65 -12.93 -6.94
C HIS A 594 -23.38 -14.01 -6.13
N GLY A 595 -23.59 -13.79 -4.82
CA GLY A 595 -24.20 -14.77 -3.94
C GLY A 595 -24.66 -14.18 -2.61
N ASN A 596 -24.87 -15.07 -1.64
CA ASN A 596 -25.22 -14.66 -0.29
C ASN A 596 -24.07 -13.95 0.42
N CYS A 597 -24.38 -13.01 1.30
CA CYS A 597 -23.42 -12.33 2.15
C CYS A 597 -22.57 -13.34 2.94
N ASN A 598 -21.25 -13.17 2.91
CA ASN A 598 -20.29 -14.02 3.62
C ASN A 598 -20.22 -13.73 5.13
N ALA A 599 -21.04 -12.82 5.64
CA ALA A 599 -21.07 -12.42 7.05
C ALA A 599 -19.67 -12.07 7.60
N CYS A 600 -18.89 -11.30 6.86
CA CYS A 600 -17.55 -10.87 7.29
C CYS A 600 -17.60 -9.83 8.43
N GLY A 601 -18.74 -9.17 8.65
CA GLY A 601 -18.95 -8.18 9.70
C GLY A 601 -18.71 -6.74 9.26
N ILE A 602 -18.05 -6.49 8.12
CA ILE A 602 -17.59 -5.15 7.71
C ILE A 602 -18.75 -4.20 7.50
N CYS A 603 -19.74 -4.58 6.67
CA CYS A 603 -20.88 -3.70 6.36
C CYS A 603 -21.63 -3.25 7.61
N PRO A 604 -22.08 -4.15 8.51
CA PRO A 604 -22.80 -3.72 9.71
C PRO A 604 -21.92 -2.98 10.73
N THR A 605 -20.61 -3.30 10.82
CA THR A 605 -19.70 -2.61 11.75
C THR A 605 -19.44 -1.16 11.33
N LEU A 606 -19.38 -0.90 10.01
CA LEU A 606 -19.10 0.42 9.46
C LEU A 606 -20.35 1.19 9.04
N ASP A 607 -21.54 0.63 9.31
CA ASP A 607 -22.82 1.21 8.89
C ASP A 607 -22.80 1.61 7.40
N THR A 608 -22.45 0.67 6.54
CA THR A 608 -22.32 0.86 5.10
C THR A 608 -22.65 -0.43 4.35
N ASP A 609 -22.97 -0.31 3.09
CA ASP A 609 -23.26 -1.43 2.21
C ASP A 609 -22.28 -1.48 1.03
N MET A 610 -22.31 -2.60 0.32
CA MET A 610 -21.69 -2.71 -0.98
C MET A 610 -22.48 -1.86 -1.99
N ASP A 611 -21.80 -0.91 -2.63
CA ASP A 611 -22.40 0.01 -3.60
C ASP A 611 -21.87 -0.29 -5.00
N THR A 612 -22.54 -1.20 -5.70
CA THR A 612 -22.25 -1.57 -7.09
C THR A 612 -23.30 -0.98 -8.02
N ILE A 613 -22.91 -0.75 -9.27
CA ILE A 613 -23.84 -0.34 -10.33
C ILE A 613 -24.75 -1.52 -10.65
N LYS A 614 -26.08 -1.27 -10.70
CA LYS A 614 -27.07 -2.30 -11.01
C LYS A 614 -27.34 -2.33 -12.50
#